data_32af99ca4526b24c57111497ed84b4b4
#
_entry.id   32af99ca4526b24c57111497ed84b4b4
#
_cell.length_a   1.000
_cell.length_b   1.000
_cell.length_c   1.000
_cell.angle_alpha   90.00
_cell.angle_beta   90.00
_cell.angle_gamma   90.00
#
_symmetry.space_group_name_H-M   'P 1'
#
loop_
_entity.id
_entity.type
_entity.pdbx_description
1 polymer ?
#
loop_
_entity_poly.entity_id
_entity_poly.type
_entity_poly.pdbx_seq_one_letter_code
_entity_poly.pdbx_strand_id
1 'polypeptide(L)'
;MTKLLNPVFFLAVWCFSPLVSFAQSPIEVAQKIDELLVSETIVSQTNICDDETFLRRAFFDIVGQPPSLEDVLVYGLEPSANKRSLLIEFLLTDKTYGANWSRYWRDVIMYRRTNDQSLLGVPALESYLTDALNSGVSWDRIAAGFITATGDIQKDGRAVFIAAQQGRPEETVSEISRIFLGIQIQCAQCHDHPTDRWKQEQFHELVAFFPRVALRPQQEPRSFVVTATDFVGRRRTANANNRFVGTLEHTMPNLAEPTQPGQVMTPKFFVSGQTLPAGTSDAVRRDSLARWIT
;
A
#
# COMPACT_ATOMS: atom_id res chain seq x y z
N MET A 1 -3.45 57.29 -47.30
CA MET A 1 -3.04 55.91 -47.75
C MET A 1 -2.38 55.26 -46.55
N THR A 2 -3.17 54.56 -45.79
CA THR A 2 -2.76 53.89 -44.53
C THR A 2 -2.92 52.39 -44.71
N LYS A 3 -1.82 51.64 -44.69
CA LYS A 3 -1.79 50.18 -44.80
C LYS A 3 -2.01 49.56 -43.42
N LEU A 4 -3.07 48.81 -43.29
CA LEU A 4 -3.36 47.94 -42.15
C LEU A 4 -2.46 46.70 -42.19
N LEU A 5 -1.68 46.47 -41.11
CA LEU A 5 -0.99 45.22 -40.85
C LEU A 5 -1.94 44.28 -40.06
N ASN A 6 -2.20 43.10 -40.63
CA ASN A 6 -2.87 42.01 -39.96
C ASN A 6 -1.87 41.23 -39.05
N PRO A 7 -2.17 40.96 -37.79
CA PRO A 7 -1.37 40.01 -37.00
C PRO A 7 -1.86 38.60 -37.26
N VAL A 8 -0.98 37.75 -37.76
CA VAL A 8 -1.18 36.31 -37.87
C VAL A 8 -0.98 35.70 -36.48
N PHE A 9 -2.08 35.21 -35.88
CA PHE A 9 -2.04 34.41 -34.66
C PHE A 9 -1.56 33.01 -35.02
N PHE A 10 -0.35 32.63 -34.58
CA PHE A 10 0.11 31.24 -34.56
C PHE A 10 -0.53 30.52 -33.35
N LEU A 11 -1.53 29.70 -33.60
CA LEU A 11 -2.04 28.74 -32.65
C LEU A 11 -1.05 27.57 -32.58
N ALA A 12 -0.22 27.56 -31.54
CA ALA A 12 0.60 26.39 -31.20
C ALA A 12 -0.35 25.30 -30.63
N VAL A 13 -0.72 24.33 -31.46
CA VAL A 13 -1.40 23.10 -31.00
C VAL A 13 -0.37 22.25 -30.28
N TRP A 14 -0.41 22.27 -28.96
CA TRP A 14 0.31 21.32 -28.11
C TRP A 14 -0.41 19.97 -28.25
N CYS A 15 0.15 19.07 -29.06
CA CYS A 15 -0.23 17.65 -29.03
C CYS A 15 0.24 17.06 -27.69
N PHE A 16 -0.66 17.03 -26.71
CA PHE A 16 -0.53 16.13 -25.57
C PHE A 16 -0.75 14.71 -26.09
N SER A 17 0.33 14.01 -26.43
CA SER A 17 0.27 12.55 -26.57
C SER A 17 0.04 11.98 -25.17
N PRO A 18 -1.08 11.28 -24.92
CA PRO A 18 -1.21 10.53 -23.70
C PRO A 18 -0.12 9.46 -23.68
N LEU A 19 0.75 9.49 -22.66
CA LEU A 19 1.60 8.37 -22.33
C LEU A 19 0.67 7.21 -21.95
N VAL A 20 0.30 6.39 -22.94
CA VAL A 20 -0.37 5.13 -22.72
C VAL A 20 0.67 4.23 -22.08
N SER A 21 0.65 4.15 -20.76
CA SER A 21 1.36 3.10 -20.04
C SER A 21 0.69 1.78 -20.44
N PHE A 22 1.32 1.04 -21.34
CA PHE A 22 0.90 -0.33 -21.65
C PHE A 22 1.22 -1.17 -20.40
N ALA A 23 0.18 -1.56 -19.67
CA ALA A 23 0.32 -2.59 -18.66
C ALA A 23 0.88 -3.84 -19.36
N GLN A 24 2.00 -4.36 -18.87
CA GLN A 24 2.60 -5.59 -19.40
C GLN A 24 1.59 -6.73 -19.24
N SER A 25 1.51 -7.58 -20.25
CA SER A 25 0.66 -8.76 -20.15
C SER A 25 1.17 -9.70 -19.05
N PRO A 26 0.30 -10.50 -18.39
CA PRO A 26 0.74 -11.48 -17.39
C PRO A 26 1.81 -12.44 -17.92
N ILE A 27 1.77 -12.76 -19.20
CA ILE A 27 2.75 -13.63 -19.86
C ILE A 27 4.11 -12.93 -19.95
N GLU A 28 4.17 -11.66 -20.33
CA GLU A 28 5.43 -10.89 -20.41
C GLU A 28 6.07 -10.75 -19.02
N VAL A 29 5.24 -10.52 -17.99
CA VAL A 29 5.72 -10.46 -16.59
C VAL A 29 6.30 -11.81 -16.16
N ALA A 30 5.60 -12.92 -16.43
CA ALA A 30 6.08 -14.25 -16.12
C ALA A 30 7.40 -14.58 -16.83
N GLN A 31 7.51 -14.28 -18.11
CA GLN A 31 8.74 -14.45 -18.89
C GLN A 31 9.91 -13.65 -18.30
N LYS A 32 9.64 -12.41 -17.87
CA LYS A 32 10.67 -11.58 -17.24
C LYS A 32 11.15 -12.13 -15.90
N ILE A 33 10.23 -12.68 -15.11
CA ILE A 33 10.56 -13.38 -13.85
C ILE A 33 11.44 -14.60 -14.14
N ASP A 34 11.06 -15.41 -15.11
CA ASP A 34 11.82 -16.61 -15.50
C ASP A 34 13.24 -16.25 -15.98
N GLU A 35 13.38 -15.21 -16.81
CA GLU A 35 14.69 -14.70 -17.25
C GLU A 35 15.59 -14.30 -16.07
N LEU A 36 15.04 -13.58 -15.08
CA LEU A 36 15.79 -13.14 -13.92
C LEU A 36 16.20 -14.32 -13.03
N LEU A 37 15.32 -15.28 -12.82
CA LEU A 37 15.61 -16.48 -12.02
C LEU A 37 16.71 -17.34 -12.67
N VAL A 38 16.69 -17.50 -13.99
CA VAL A 38 17.71 -18.27 -14.74
C VAL A 38 19.06 -17.54 -14.73
N SER A 39 19.08 -16.20 -14.76
CA SER A 39 20.32 -15.43 -14.78
C SER A 39 21.06 -15.42 -13.44
N GLU A 40 20.34 -15.54 -12.32
CA GLU A 40 20.93 -15.47 -10.97
C GLU A 40 21.19 -16.83 -10.33
N THR A 41 20.59 -17.89 -10.83
CA THR A 41 20.74 -19.23 -10.23
C THR A 41 21.05 -20.26 -11.32
N ILE A 42 22.02 -21.17 -11.05
CA ILE A 42 22.22 -22.37 -11.87
C ILE A 42 21.06 -23.33 -11.59
N VAL A 43 19.85 -22.93 -11.92
CA VAL A 43 18.67 -23.80 -11.83
C VAL A 43 18.52 -24.45 -13.19
N SER A 44 18.77 -25.75 -13.26
CA SER A 44 18.34 -26.57 -14.40
C SER A 44 16.82 -26.36 -14.54
N GLN A 45 16.34 -26.08 -15.75
CA GLN A 45 14.91 -25.98 -16.03
C GLN A 45 14.19 -27.20 -15.45
N THR A 46 13.33 -26.99 -14.47
CA THR A 46 12.49 -28.05 -13.93
C THR A 46 11.40 -28.39 -14.93
N ASN A 47 11.05 -29.66 -15.04
CA ASN A 47 9.95 -30.07 -15.91
C ASN A 47 8.62 -29.45 -15.44
N ILE A 48 7.78 -29.09 -16.40
CA ILE A 48 6.39 -28.68 -16.14
C ILE A 48 5.69 -29.85 -15.46
N CYS A 49 4.96 -29.59 -14.37
CA CYS A 49 4.21 -30.63 -13.65
C CYS A 49 3.09 -31.21 -14.51
N ASP A 50 2.65 -32.43 -14.19
CA ASP A 50 1.48 -33.06 -14.80
C ASP A 50 0.18 -32.30 -14.52
N ASP A 51 -0.88 -32.63 -15.21
CA ASP A 51 -2.16 -31.94 -15.12
C ASP A 51 -2.87 -32.14 -13.79
N GLU A 52 -2.75 -33.29 -13.14
CA GLU A 52 -3.33 -33.53 -11.82
C GLU A 52 -2.65 -32.66 -10.75
N THR A 53 -1.33 -32.62 -10.80
CA THR A 53 -0.54 -31.73 -9.90
C THR A 53 -0.89 -30.28 -10.15
N PHE A 54 -1.02 -29.86 -11.41
CA PHE A 54 -1.38 -28.50 -11.77
C PHE A 54 -2.80 -28.14 -11.25
N LEU A 55 -3.79 -28.99 -11.53
CA LEU A 55 -5.16 -28.79 -11.07
C LEU A 55 -5.22 -28.58 -9.55
N ARG A 56 -4.59 -29.50 -8.81
CA ARG A 56 -4.57 -29.43 -7.34
C ARG A 56 -3.91 -28.15 -6.84
N ARG A 57 -2.76 -27.75 -7.40
CA ARG A 57 -2.06 -26.52 -7.01
C ARG A 57 -2.88 -25.29 -7.33
N ALA A 58 -3.44 -25.18 -8.53
CA ALA A 58 -4.26 -24.05 -8.95
C ALA A 58 -5.45 -23.83 -8.00
N PHE A 59 -6.14 -24.90 -7.60
CA PHE A 59 -7.24 -24.82 -6.64
C PHE A 59 -6.77 -24.33 -5.26
N PHE A 60 -5.69 -24.90 -4.71
CA PHE A 60 -5.19 -24.45 -3.41
C PHE A 60 -4.66 -23.02 -3.44
N ASP A 61 -3.95 -22.64 -4.50
CA ASP A 61 -3.33 -21.33 -4.60
C ASP A 61 -4.39 -20.22 -4.85
N ILE A 62 -5.42 -20.49 -5.65
CA ILE A 62 -6.39 -19.46 -6.02
C ILE A 62 -7.57 -19.44 -5.05
N VAL A 63 -8.24 -20.58 -4.81
CA VAL A 63 -9.47 -20.65 -4.01
C VAL A 63 -9.29 -21.25 -2.62
N GLY A 64 -8.11 -21.77 -2.29
CA GLY A 64 -7.74 -22.21 -0.95
C GLY A 64 -8.35 -23.56 -0.53
N GLN A 65 -8.88 -24.36 -1.46
CA GLN A 65 -9.50 -25.64 -1.19
C GLN A 65 -9.18 -26.66 -2.31
N PRO A 66 -9.28 -27.98 -2.05
CA PRO A 66 -9.04 -28.98 -3.09
C PRO A 66 -10.12 -28.95 -4.16
N PRO A 67 -9.82 -29.40 -5.40
CA PRO A 67 -10.82 -29.61 -6.43
C PRO A 67 -11.83 -30.68 -5.99
N SER A 68 -13.08 -30.54 -6.38
CA SER A 68 -14.10 -31.58 -6.22
C SER A 68 -13.87 -32.71 -7.20
N LEU A 69 -14.58 -33.84 -7.02
CA LEU A 69 -14.53 -34.94 -7.98
C LEU A 69 -15.03 -34.48 -9.36
N GLU A 70 -16.03 -33.61 -9.40
CA GLU A 70 -16.56 -33.05 -10.65
C GLU A 70 -15.51 -32.21 -11.37
N ASP A 71 -14.79 -31.34 -10.64
CA ASP A 71 -13.68 -30.52 -11.19
C ASP A 71 -12.59 -31.41 -11.80
N VAL A 72 -12.22 -32.50 -11.12
CA VAL A 72 -11.21 -33.44 -11.61
C VAL A 72 -11.68 -34.12 -12.91
N LEU A 73 -12.93 -34.55 -12.97
CA LEU A 73 -13.49 -35.21 -14.15
C LEU A 73 -13.61 -34.23 -15.32
N VAL A 74 -14.15 -33.02 -15.09
CA VAL A 74 -14.33 -32.01 -16.15
C VAL A 74 -12.96 -31.59 -16.69
N TYR A 75 -12.00 -31.31 -15.82
CA TYR A 75 -10.67 -30.92 -16.25
C TYR A 75 -9.91 -32.05 -16.97
N GLY A 76 -10.08 -33.31 -16.50
CA GLY A 76 -9.47 -34.47 -17.13
C GLY A 76 -10.01 -34.77 -18.53
N LEU A 77 -11.28 -34.48 -18.78
CA LEU A 77 -11.94 -34.67 -20.08
C LEU A 77 -11.76 -33.49 -21.05
N GLU A 78 -11.26 -32.34 -20.58
CA GLU A 78 -11.04 -31.14 -21.41
C GLU A 78 -9.90 -31.37 -22.42
N PRO A 79 -10.19 -31.40 -23.73
CA PRO A 79 -9.20 -31.69 -24.75
C PRO A 79 -8.36 -30.46 -25.17
N SER A 80 -8.70 -29.26 -24.68
CA SER A 80 -8.09 -28.02 -25.09
C SER A 80 -6.63 -27.95 -24.67
N ALA A 81 -5.74 -27.54 -25.59
CA ALA A 81 -4.36 -27.23 -25.26
C ALA A 81 -4.22 -26.07 -24.25
N ASN A 82 -5.26 -25.24 -24.12
CA ASN A 82 -5.32 -24.08 -23.22
C ASN A 82 -6.02 -24.38 -21.89
N LYS A 83 -6.31 -25.64 -21.56
CA LYS A 83 -7.12 -25.99 -20.37
C LYS A 83 -6.55 -25.44 -19.06
N ARG A 84 -5.23 -25.30 -18.94
CA ARG A 84 -4.60 -24.70 -17.76
C ARG A 84 -4.95 -23.23 -17.60
N SER A 85 -4.88 -22.45 -18.67
CA SER A 85 -5.26 -21.05 -18.66
C SER A 85 -6.75 -20.88 -18.40
N LEU A 86 -7.60 -21.70 -19.06
CA LEU A 86 -9.05 -21.68 -18.85
C LEU A 86 -9.41 -22.00 -17.39
N LEU A 87 -8.73 -22.95 -16.77
CA LEU A 87 -8.92 -23.25 -15.35
C LEU A 87 -8.57 -22.05 -14.47
N ILE A 88 -7.44 -21.40 -14.70
CA ILE A 88 -7.03 -20.21 -13.93
C ILE A 88 -8.08 -19.11 -14.06
N GLU A 89 -8.49 -18.78 -15.29
CA GLU A 89 -9.53 -17.78 -15.56
C GLU A 89 -10.83 -18.11 -14.83
N PHE A 90 -11.25 -19.37 -14.87
CA PHE A 90 -12.44 -19.85 -14.16
C PHE A 90 -12.31 -19.66 -12.66
N LEU A 91 -11.21 -20.10 -12.04
CA LEU A 91 -10.99 -20.00 -10.58
C LEU A 91 -10.88 -18.54 -10.11
N LEU A 92 -10.33 -17.64 -10.93
CA LEU A 92 -10.27 -16.20 -10.61
C LEU A 92 -11.65 -15.53 -10.60
N THR A 93 -12.67 -16.14 -11.21
CA THR A 93 -14.07 -15.65 -11.14
C THR A 93 -14.84 -16.23 -9.97
N ASP A 94 -14.30 -17.23 -9.27
CA ASP A 94 -14.94 -17.84 -8.12
C ASP A 94 -14.90 -16.88 -6.91
N LYS A 95 -16.04 -16.72 -6.23
CA LYS A 95 -16.14 -15.86 -5.03
C LYS A 95 -15.25 -16.29 -3.88
N THR A 96 -14.85 -17.57 -3.84
CA THR A 96 -13.93 -18.08 -2.84
C THR A 96 -12.51 -17.57 -3.02
N TYR A 97 -12.13 -17.10 -4.23
CA TYR A 97 -10.87 -16.41 -4.48
C TYR A 97 -10.67 -15.23 -3.53
N GLY A 98 -11.60 -14.28 -3.50
CA GLY A 98 -11.50 -13.13 -2.62
C GLY A 98 -11.51 -13.52 -1.15
N ALA A 99 -12.31 -14.52 -0.75
CA ALA A 99 -12.35 -15.01 0.62
C ALA A 99 -11.05 -15.70 1.05
N ASN A 100 -10.38 -16.44 0.16
CA ASN A 100 -9.08 -17.06 0.41
C ASN A 100 -8.00 -16.00 0.58
N TRP A 101 -7.87 -15.10 -0.39
CA TRP A 101 -6.81 -14.10 -0.40
C TRP A 101 -7.02 -12.98 0.62
N SER A 102 -8.27 -12.68 1.02
CA SER A 102 -8.53 -11.73 2.10
C SER A 102 -7.94 -12.21 3.44
N ARG A 103 -8.02 -13.52 3.73
CA ARG A 103 -7.41 -14.11 4.94
C ARG A 103 -5.89 -14.02 4.90
N TYR A 104 -5.28 -14.33 3.75
CA TYR A 104 -3.84 -14.19 3.57
C TYR A 104 -3.38 -12.76 3.82
N TRP A 105 -4.02 -11.78 3.17
CA TRP A 105 -3.65 -10.37 3.33
C TRP A 105 -3.98 -9.81 4.71
N ARG A 106 -5.09 -10.24 5.32
CA ARG A 106 -5.33 -9.96 6.74
C ARG A 106 -4.16 -10.39 7.60
N ASP A 107 -3.67 -11.61 7.44
CA ASP A 107 -2.56 -12.13 8.24
C ASP A 107 -1.27 -11.34 7.97
N VAL A 108 -0.97 -10.99 6.73
CA VAL A 108 0.18 -10.13 6.38
C VAL A 108 0.09 -8.76 7.03
N ILE A 109 -1.09 -8.12 7.00
CA ILE A 109 -1.34 -6.78 7.57
C ILE A 109 -1.29 -6.81 9.10
N MET A 110 -1.89 -7.85 9.70
CA MET A 110 -2.01 -7.95 11.16
C MET A 110 -0.79 -8.59 11.83
N TYR A 111 0.16 -9.13 11.07
CA TYR A 111 1.30 -9.89 11.59
C TYR A 111 2.15 -9.09 12.59
N ARG A 112 2.46 -7.83 12.27
CA ARG A 112 3.25 -6.93 13.12
C ARG A 112 2.40 -5.86 13.80
N ARG A 113 1.12 -6.15 14.07
CA ARG A 113 0.27 -5.19 14.78
C ARG A 113 0.85 -4.87 16.16
N THR A 114 0.81 -3.60 16.50
CA THR A 114 1.22 -3.10 17.83
C THR A 114 0.01 -2.84 18.73
N ASN A 115 -1.20 -3.08 18.23
CA ASN A 115 -2.46 -2.79 18.92
C ASN A 115 -3.48 -3.91 18.72
N ASP A 116 -3.72 -4.70 19.76
CA ASP A 116 -4.72 -5.77 19.72
C ASP A 116 -6.17 -5.26 19.62
N GLN A 117 -6.44 -4.00 19.95
CA GLN A 117 -7.77 -3.40 19.77
C GLN A 117 -8.16 -3.28 18.29
N SER A 118 -7.20 -3.28 17.38
CA SER A 118 -7.42 -3.33 15.93
C SER A 118 -8.13 -4.61 15.48
N LEU A 119 -8.09 -5.69 16.29
CA LEU A 119 -8.82 -6.93 16.03
C LEU A 119 -10.35 -6.72 15.91
N LEU A 120 -10.89 -5.66 16.52
CA LEU A 120 -12.29 -5.29 16.34
C LEU A 120 -12.65 -4.93 14.90
N GLY A 121 -11.67 -4.51 14.11
CA GLY A 121 -11.85 -4.15 12.70
C GLY A 121 -11.59 -5.31 11.72
N VAL A 122 -11.13 -6.47 12.19
CA VAL A 122 -10.78 -7.61 11.31
C VAL A 122 -11.94 -8.03 10.41
N PRO A 123 -13.20 -8.15 10.88
CA PRO A 123 -14.30 -8.49 9.99
C PRO A 123 -14.51 -7.49 8.86
N ALA A 124 -14.35 -6.19 9.14
CA ALA A 124 -14.45 -5.13 8.12
C ALA A 124 -13.28 -5.19 7.13
N LEU A 125 -12.06 -5.48 7.60
CA LEU A 125 -10.89 -5.67 6.75
C LEU A 125 -11.07 -6.85 5.79
N GLU A 126 -11.51 -8.00 6.30
CA GLU A 126 -11.76 -9.18 5.48
C GLU A 126 -12.87 -8.94 4.45
N SER A 127 -13.97 -8.28 4.85
CA SER A 127 -15.04 -7.92 3.94
C SER A 127 -14.54 -7.00 2.83
N TYR A 128 -13.84 -5.93 3.19
CA TYR A 128 -13.26 -4.99 2.21
C TYR A 128 -12.33 -5.70 1.20
N LEU A 129 -11.41 -6.52 1.70
CA LEU A 129 -10.48 -7.26 0.83
C LEU A 129 -11.19 -8.27 -0.06
N THR A 130 -12.16 -9.02 0.50
CA THR A 130 -12.96 -9.99 -0.27
C THR A 130 -13.71 -9.31 -1.41
N ASP A 131 -14.39 -8.21 -1.13
CA ASP A 131 -15.15 -7.45 -2.11
C ASP A 131 -14.24 -6.82 -3.18
N ALA A 132 -13.13 -6.24 -2.75
CA ALA A 132 -12.17 -5.62 -3.67
C ALA A 132 -11.55 -6.64 -4.62
N LEU A 133 -11.10 -7.78 -4.12
CA LEU A 133 -10.48 -8.85 -4.89
C LEU A 133 -11.48 -9.49 -5.87
N ASN A 134 -12.69 -9.82 -5.40
CA ASN A 134 -13.74 -10.38 -6.25
C ASN A 134 -14.28 -9.40 -7.30
N SER A 135 -14.12 -8.10 -7.05
CA SER A 135 -14.48 -7.04 -8.00
C SER A 135 -13.34 -6.67 -8.96
N GLY A 136 -12.20 -7.35 -8.88
CA GLY A 136 -11.04 -7.09 -9.72
C GLY A 136 -10.40 -5.71 -9.47
N VAL A 137 -10.55 -5.16 -8.24
CA VAL A 137 -9.87 -3.92 -7.88
C VAL A 137 -8.36 -4.16 -7.89
N SER A 138 -7.63 -3.33 -8.64
CA SER A 138 -6.19 -3.47 -8.77
C SER A 138 -5.46 -3.23 -7.44
N TRP A 139 -4.32 -3.90 -7.25
CA TRP A 139 -3.58 -3.83 -5.99
C TRP A 139 -3.07 -2.44 -5.63
N ASP A 140 -2.72 -1.61 -6.63
CA ASP A 140 -2.38 -0.21 -6.45
C ASP A 140 -3.49 0.58 -5.76
N ARG A 141 -4.76 0.37 -6.18
CA ARG A 141 -5.92 1.01 -5.54
C ARG A 141 -6.17 0.50 -4.13
N ILE A 142 -5.96 -0.79 -3.88
CA ILE A 142 -6.06 -1.38 -2.54
C ILE A 142 -5.00 -0.74 -1.63
N ALA A 143 -3.74 -0.67 -2.07
CA ALA A 143 -2.64 -0.05 -1.34
C ALA A 143 -2.90 1.45 -1.07
N ALA A 144 -3.33 2.20 -2.09
CA ALA A 144 -3.72 3.60 -1.93
C ALA A 144 -4.85 3.77 -0.91
N GLY A 145 -5.83 2.85 -0.92
CA GLY A 145 -6.92 2.82 0.04
C GLY A 145 -6.44 2.68 1.48
N PHE A 146 -5.47 1.83 1.76
CA PHE A 146 -4.87 1.66 3.09
C PHE A 146 -4.08 2.90 3.54
N ILE A 147 -3.28 3.47 2.64
CA ILE A 147 -2.43 4.64 2.93
C ILE A 147 -3.27 5.88 3.26
N THR A 148 -4.39 6.07 2.56
CA THR A 148 -5.24 7.27 2.68
C THR A 148 -6.42 7.12 3.64
N ALA A 149 -6.62 5.93 4.23
CA ALA A 149 -7.78 5.62 5.04
C ALA A 149 -7.96 6.55 6.25
N THR A 150 -9.22 6.87 6.52
CA THR A 150 -9.72 7.47 7.76
C THR A 150 -11.08 6.86 8.07
N GLY A 151 -11.56 6.98 9.30
CA GLY A 151 -12.87 6.50 9.69
C GLY A 151 -12.87 5.39 10.73
N ASP A 152 -14.05 4.88 11.00
CA ASP A 152 -14.31 3.82 11.99
C ASP A 152 -13.83 2.45 11.44
N ILE A 153 -12.94 1.78 12.18
CA ILE A 153 -12.34 0.50 11.78
C ILE A 153 -13.36 -0.63 11.63
N GLN A 154 -14.52 -0.55 12.27
CA GLN A 154 -15.57 -1.56 12.13
C GLN A 154 -16.46 -1.33 10.90
N LYS A 155 -16.38 -0.13 10.29
CA LYS A 155 -17.15 0.25 9.11
C LYS A 155 -16.32 0.34 7.85
N ASP A 156 -15.06 0.75 7.98
CA ASP A 156 -14.11 0.86 6.87
C ASP A 156 -12.89 -0.02 7.16
N GLY A 157 -12.83 -1.17 6.51
CA GLY A 157 -11.74 -2.12 6.67
C GLY A 157 -10.37 -1.57 6.29
N ARG A 158 -10.31 -0.53 5.44
CA ARG A 158 -9.06 0.13 5.06
C ARG A 158 -8.39 0.81 6.25
N ALA A 159 -9.19 1.38 7.15
CA ALA A 159 -8.69 2.06 8.35
C ALA A 159 -7.99 1.11 9.34
N VAL A 160 -8.26 -0.20 9.25
CA VAL A 160 -7.64 -1.21 10.11
C VAL A 160 -6.12 -1.26 9.94
N PHE A 161 -5.61 -1.03 8.74
CA PHE A 161 -4.17 -0.97 8.47
C PHE A 161 -3.44 0.02 9.40
N ILE A 162 -3.94 1.25 9.48
CA ILE A 162 -3.38 2.30 10.33
C ILE A 162 -3.67 2.00 11.82
N ALA A 163 -4.84 1.47 12.12
CA ALA A 163 -5.21 1.12 13.49
C ALA A 163 -4.39 -0.02 14.06
N ALA A 164 -3.97 -0.98 13.24
CA ALA A 164 -3.05 -2.05 13.64
C ALA A 164 -1.71 -1.50 14.18
N GLN A 165 -1.33 -0.32 13.75
CA GLN A 165 -0.13 0.40 14.18
C GLN A 165 -0.42 1.52 15.20
N GLN A 166 -1.56 1.47 15.89
CA GLN A 166 -2.02 2.51 16.85
C GLN A 166 -2.13 3.93 16.26
N GLY A 167 -2.12 4.08 14.93
CA GLY A 167 -1.98 5.39 14.29
C GLY A 167 -0.62 6.05 14.56
N ARG A 168 0.41 5.27 14.92
CA ARG A 168 1.77 5.77 15.08
C ARG A 168 2.43 5.90 13.71
N PRO A 169 2.92 7.09 13.36
CA PRO A 169 3.52 7.32 12.05
C PRO A 169 4.69 6.39 11.73
N GLU A 170 5.57 6.17 12.68
CA GLU A 170 6.79 5.36 12.52
C GLU A 170 6.46 3.89 12.21
N GLU A 171 5.52 3.31 12.96
CA GLU A 171 5.08 1.94 12.76
C GLU A 171 4.31 1.80 11.44
N THR A 172 3.45 2.78 11.13
CA THR A 172 2.68 2.80 9.88
C THR A 172 3.60 2.83 8.65
N VAL A 173 4.63 3.67 8.67
CA VAL A 173 5.62 3.77 7.59
C VAL A 173 6.47 2.50 7.47
N SER A 174 6.83 1.88 8.60
CA SER A 174 7.55 0.61 8.61
C SER A 174 6.76 -0.48 7.90
N GLU A 175 5.45 -0.57 8.16
CA GLU A 175 4.58 -1.56 7.53
C GLU A 175 4.27 -1.24 6.05
N ILE A 176 4.11 0.05 5.70
CA ILE A 176 4.00 0.48 4.30
C ILE A 176 5.25 0.03 3.52
N SER A 177 6.42 0.29 4.07
CA SER A 177 7.68 -0.07 3.41
C SER A 177 7.84 -1.58 3.27
N ARG A 178 7.48 -2.34 4.31
CA ARG A 178 7.55 -3.80 4.29
C ARG A 178 6.59 -4.43 3.29
N ILE A 179 5.32 -4.01 3.32
CA ILE A 179 4.24 -4.66 2.56
C ILE A 179 4.22 -4.20 1.10
N PHE A 180 4.38 -2.90 0.85
CA PHE A 180 4.20 -2.33 -0.48
C PHE A 180 5.50 -2.06 -1.24
N LEU A 181 6.63 -1.89 -0.52
CA LEU A 181 7.93 -1.63 -1.15
C LEU A 181 8.91 -2.81 -1.01
N GLY A 182 8.59 -3.82 -0.19
CA GLY A 182 9.50 -4.94 0.08
C GLY A 182 10.76 -4.55 0.86
N ILE A 183 10.75 -3.42 1.58
CA ILE A 183 11.91 -2.84 2.26
C ILE A 183 11.71 -2.88 3.76
N GLN A 184 12.67 -3.42 4.50
CA GLN A 184 12.67 -3.40 5.97
C GLN A 184 13.44 -2.17 6.49
N ILE A 185 12.81 -1.00 6.46
CA ILE A 185 13.44 0.28 6.82
C ILE A 185 13.39 0.58 8.34
N GLN A 186 12.72 -0.23 9.15
CA GLN A 186 12.48 0.06 10.56
C GLN A 186 13.75 0.30 11.38
N CYS A 187 14.87 -0.39 11.06
CA CYS A 187 16.15 -0.16 11.73
C CYS A 187 16.67 1.27 11.55
N ALA A 188 16.28 1.94 10.46
CA ALA A 188 16.65 3.32 10.18
C ALA A 188 15.91 4.36 11.05
N GLN A 189 15.02 3.94 11.95
CA GLN A 189 14.37 4.82 12.90
C GLN A 189 15.36 5.47 13.91
N CYS A 190 16.40 4.74 14.32
CA CYS A 190 17.32 5.19 15.36
C CYS A 190 18.73 5.51 14.85
N HIS A 191 19.15 4.89 13.75
CA HIS A 191 20.48 5.05 13.14
C HIS A 191 20.42 4.62 11.68
N ASP A 192 21.44 4.94 10.90
CA ASP A 192 21.56 4.41 9.54
C ASP A 192 21.45 2.88 9.53
N HIS A 193 20.77 2.33 8.52
CA HIS A 193 20.53 0.89 8.47
C HIS A 193 21.86 0.11 8.49
N PRO A 194 22.03 -0.91 9.37
CA PRO A 194 23.32 -1.53 9.62
C PRO A 194 23.86 -2.36 8.45
N THR A 195 22.99 -2.87 7.58
CA THR A 195 23.36 -3.79 6.49
C THR A 195 22.80 -3.36 5.14
N ASP A 196 22.03 -2.29 5.07
CA ASP A 196 21.43 -1.78 3.84
C ASP A 196 21.73 -0.27 3.70
N ARG A 197 21.44 0.30 2.53
CA ARG A 197 21.76 1.69 2.15
C ARG A 197 20.91 2.76 2.83
N TRP A 198 19.86 2.39 3.57
CA TRP A 198 18.85 3.29 4.09
C TRP A 198 19.40 4.15 5.22
N LYS A 199 19.17 5.47 5.13
CA LYS A 199 19.60 6.44 6.13
C LYS A 199 18.48 6.77 7.11
N GLN A 200 18.85 7.12 8.35
CA GLN A 200 17.90 7.59 9.37
C GLN A 200 17.03 8.73 8.84
N GLU A 201 17.64 9.70 8.16
CA GLU A 201 16.92 10.84 7.57
C GLU A 201 15.83 10.38 6.60
N GLN A 202 16.11 9.41 5.72
CA GLN A 202 15.14 8.87 4.76
C GLN A 202 13.94 8.21 5.44
N PHE A 203 14.15 7.51 6.55
CA PHE A 203 13.05 6.97 7.35
C PHE A 203 12.15 8.08 7.87
N HIS A 204 12.73 9.12 8.48
CA HIS A 204 11.97 10.24 9.04
C HIS A 204 11.35 11.14 7.98
N GLU A 205 11.91 11.24 6.78
CA GLU A 205 11.29 11.86 5.60
C GLU A 205 9.98 11.14 5.20
N LEU A 206 9.96 9.79 5.25
CA LEU A 206 8.72 9.01 5.05
C LEU A 206 7.73 9.20 6.20
N VAL A 207 8.19 9.19 7.43
CA VAL A 207 7.32 9.42 8.61
C VAL A 207 6.61 10.76 8.52
N ALA A 208 7.23 11.76 7.92
CA ALA A 208 6.66 13.09 7.72
C ALA A 208 5.39 13.11 6.84
N PHE A 209 5.00 12.00 6.21
CA PHE A 209 3.70 11.88 5.54
C PHE A 209 2.54 11.66 6.53
N PHE A 210 2.78 11.17 7.76
CA PHE A 210 1.75 10.71 8.69
C PHE A 210 1.65 11.46 10.04
N PRO A 211 2.30 12.60 10.30
CA PRO A 211 2.37 13.19 11.65
C PRO A 211 1.00 13.64 12.18
N ARG A 212 -0.02 13.71 11.32
CA ARG A 212 -1.36 14.23 11.62
C ARG A 212 -2.41 13.15 11.82
N VAL A 213 -2.02 11.90 11.58
CA VAL A 213 -2.89 10.74 11.74
C VAL A 213 -2.90 10.31 13.22
N ALA A 214 -4.07 9.96 13.71
CA ALA A 214 -4.24 9.45 15.07
C ALA A 214 -5.37 8.45 15.16
N LEU A 215 -5.22 7.45 16.02
CA LEU A 215 -6.28 6.53 16.39
C LEU A 215 -7.01 7.08 17.63
N ARG A 216 -8.33 7.22 17.54
CA ARG A 216 -9.18 7.75 18.62
C ARG A 216 -10.18 6.69 19.05
N PRO A 217 -10.35 6.45 20.36
CA PRO A 217 -11.41 5.58 20.85
C PRO A 217 -12.77 6.23 20.66
N GLN A 218 -13.77 5.43 20.28
CA GLN A 218 -15.17 5.78 20.23
C GLN A 218 -15.92 4.95 21.27
N GLN A 219 -16.82 5.57 22.05
CA GLN A 219 -17.49 4.90 23.16
C GLN A 219 -18.72 4.10 22.71
N GLU A 220 -19.54 4.66 21.81
CA GLU A 220 -20.82 4.06 21.39
C GLU A 220 -21.00 4.17 19.87
N PRO A 221 -21.01 3.04 19.14
CA PRO A 221 -20.56 1.72 19.61
C PRO A 221 -19.07 1.70 19.94
N ARG A 222 -18.63 0.80 20.82
CA ARG A 222 -17.20 0.69 21.17
C ARG A 222 -16.39 0.32 19.93
N SER A 223 -15.60 1.27 19.46
CA SER A 223 -14.77 1.17 18.27
C SER A 223 -13.58 2.10 18.35
N PHE A 224 -12.79 2.14 17.28
CA PHE A 224 -11.69 3.08 17.09
C PHE A 224 -11.84 3.79 15.75
N VAL A 225 -11.51 5.07 15.73
CA VAL A 225 -11.61 5.90 14.53
C VAL A 225 -10.23 6.43 14.18
N VAL A 226 -9.79 6.17 12.95
CA VAL A 226 -8.61 6.81 12.37
C VAL A 226 -9.01 8.22 11.94
N THR A 227 -8.35 9.21 12.52
CA THR A 227 -8.59 10.63 12.24
C THR A 227 -7.32 11.30 11.74
N ALA A 228 -7.46 12.36 10.95
CA ALA A 228 -6.37 13.24 10.57
C ALA A 228 -6.70 14.69 10.99
N THR A 229 -5.71 15.41 11.51
CA THR A 229 -5.89 16.77 12.00
C THR A 229 -4.81 17.68 11.43
N ASP A 230 -5.16 18.52 10.47
CA ASP A 230 -4.23 19.44 9.80
C ASP A 230 -3.76 20.59 10.67
N PHE A 231 -4.68 21.13 11.48
CA PHE A 231 -4.42 22.29 12.30
C PHE A 231 -4.75 22.01 13.77
N VAL A 232 -3.79 22.26 14.63
CA VAL A 232 -3.99 22.23 16.07
C VAL A 232 -4.19 23.65 16.55
N GLY A 233 -5.43 23.97 16.86
CA GLY A 233 -5.79 25.21 17.56
C GLY A 233 -5.25 25.22 18.99
N ARG A 234 -5.55 26.29 19.70
CA ARG A 234 -5.12 26.55 21.07
C ARG A 234 -5.39 25.36 22.01
N ARG A 235 -4.39 24.52 22.27
CA ARG A 235 -4.50 23.43 23.24
C ARG A 235 -4.47 24.06 24.64
N ARG A 236 -5.54 23.93 25.41
CA ARG A 236 -5.52 24.23 26.85
C ARG A 236 -4.73 23.13 27.53
N THR A 237 -3.43 23.32 27.69
CA THR A 237 -2.65 22.53 28.63
C THR A 237 -2.64 23.21 29.98
N ALA A 238 -2.54 22.44 31.06
CA ALA A 238 -2.48 22.98 32.43
C ALA A 238 -1.30 23.95 32.67
N ASN A 239 -0.28 23.87 31.81
CA ASN A 239 0.85 24.81 31.77
C ASN A 239 0.68 25.81 30.64
N ALA A 240 0.42 27.06 30.99
CA ALA A 240 0.15 28.19 30.07
C ALA A 240 1.30 28.47 29.06
N ASN A 241 2.49 27.90 29.25
CA ASN A 241 3.68 28.19 28.47
C ASN A 241 3.91 27.27 27.26
N ASN A 242 3.13 26.19 27.09
CA ASN A 242 3.32 25.24 25.99
C ASN A 242 2.09 25.23 25.06
N ARG A 243 1.89 26.33 24.34
CA ARG A 243 0.77 26.50 23.39
C ARG A 243 1.31 26.33 21.97
N PHE A 244 1.22 25.13 21.44
CA PHE A 244 1.45 24.93 19.99
C PHE A 244 0.19 25.34 19.22
N VAL A 245 0.35 26.25 18.28
CA VAL A 245 -0.69 26.65 17.30
C VAL A 245 -0.05 26.51 15.93
N GLY A 246 -0.60 25.66 15.09
CA GLY A 246 -0.08 25.46 13.74
C GLY A 246 -0.32 24.06 13.20
N THR A 247 0.38 23.71 12.15
CA THR A 247 0.37 22.38 11.56
C THR A 247 1.30 21.43 12.33
N LEU A 248 0.86 20.18 12.51
CA LEU A 248 1.72 19.15 13.07
C LEU A 248 2.72 18.68 12.01
N GLU A 249 4.00 18.88 12.30
CA GLU A 249 5.10 18.38 11.48
C GLU A 249 5.85 17.29 12.24
N HIS A 250 6.43 16.33 11.51
CA HIS A 250 7.28 15.32 12.12
C HIS A 250 8.63 15.91 12.51
N THR A 251 9.12 15.49 13.66
CA THR A 251 10.45 15.90 14.15
C THR A 251 11.28 14.64 14.36
N MET A 252 12.39 14.53 13.63
CA MET A 252 13.38 13.49 13.86
C MET A 252 14.13 13.79 15.17
N PRO A 253 14.15 12.87 16.15
CA PRO A 253 14.79 13.10 17.43
C PRO A 253 16.31 13.25 17.28
N ASN A 254 16.92 14.16 18.05
CA ASN A 254 18.37 14.22 18.17
C ASN A 254 18.84 13.19 19.21
N LEU A 255 19.20 12.00 18.75
CA LEU A 255 19.61 10.90 19.65
C LEU A 255 21.02 11.10 20.22
N ALA A 256 21.87 11.92 19.58
CA ALA A 256 23.18 12.25 20.11
C ALA A 256 23.09 13.23 21.29
N GLU A 257 22.13 14.17 21.22
CA GLU A 257 21.87 15.16 22.28
C GLU A 257 20.36 15.23 22.57
N PRO A 258 19.79 14.27 23.32
CA PRO A 258 18.34 14.14 23.52
C PRO A 258 17.65 15.34 24.18
N THR A 259 18.42 16.23 24.80
CA THR A 259 17.94 17.49 25.41
C THR A 259 17.77 18.63 24.41
N GLN A 260 18.36 18.50 23.22
CA GLN A 260 18.24 19.48 22.16
C GLN A 260 17.01 19.19 21.29
N PRO A 261 16.40 20.22 20.68
CA PRO A 261 15.29 20.02 19.75
C PRO A 261 15.76 19.19 18.54
N GLY A 262 14.89 18.27 18.13
CA GLY A 262 15.13 17.50 16.93
C GLY A 262 14.94 18.32 15.65
N GLN A 263 15.26 17.72 14.52
CA GLN A 263 15.11 18.33 13.20
C GLN A 263 13.67 18.15 12.68
N VAL A 264 13.03 19.23 12.26
CA VAL A 264 11.72 19.15 11.60
C VAL A 264 11.93 18.57 10.19
N MET A 265 11.18 17.52 9.88
CA MET A 265 11.28 16.77 8.63
C MET A 265 10.16 17.16 7.68
N THR A 266 10.50 17.29 6.40
CA THR A 266 9.53 17.47 5.32
C THR A 266 9.25 16.14 4.61
N PRO A 267 8.01 15.89 4.14
CA PRO A 267 7.71 14.67 3.41
C PRO A 267 8.57 14.57 2.14
N LYS A 268 9.30 13.46 2.01
CA LYS A 268 10.10 13.16 0.82
C LYS A 268 10.07 11.66 0.54
N PHE A 269 9.83 11.30 -0.71
CA PHE A 269 9.84 9.92 -1.16
C PHE A 269 11.24 9.55 -1.65
N PHE A 270 11.91 8.69 -0.91
CA PHE A 270 13.34 8.39 -1.09
C PHE A 270 13.69 7.69 -2.42
N VAL A 271 12.71 7.06 -3.09
CA VAL A 271 12.94 6.39 -4.38
C VAL A 271 13.08 7.41 -5.50
N SER A 272 12.17 8.39 -5.56
CA SER A 272 12.13 9.40 -6.63
C SER A 272 12.73 10.75 -6.22
N GLY A 273 12.95 10.96 -4.91
CA GLY A 273 13.41 12.25 -4.37
C GLY A 273 12.34 13.35 -4.35
N GLN A 274 11.10 13.06 -4.73
CA GLN A 274 9.99 14.00 -4.71
C GLN A 274 9.67 14.45 -3.29
N THR A 275 9.43 15.74 -3.09
CA THR A 275 9.18 16.37 -1.78
C THR A 275 7.87 17.12 -1.76
N LEU A 276 7.29 17.28 -0.56
CA LEU A 276 6.17 18.18 -0.32
C LEU A 276 6.58 19.27 0.68
N PRO A 277 6.09 20.53 0.50
CA PRO A 277 6.37 21.60 1.45
C PRO A 277 5.83 21.30 2.86
N ALA A 278 6.47 21.89 3.86
CA ALA A 278 5.90 21.97 5.21
C ALA A 278 4.52 22.65 5.15
N GLY A 279 3.60 22.25 6.01
CA GLY A 279 2.23 22.77 6.02
C GLY A 279 1.28 22.11 5.02
N THR A 280 1.75 21.29 4.06
CA THR A 280 0.88 20.52 3.16
C THR A 280 -0.12 19.68 3.98
N SER A 281 -1.41 19.67 3.59
CA SER A 281 -2.45 18.95 4.31
C SER A 281 -2.22 17.44 4.37
N ASP A 282 -2.76 16.77 5.38
CA ASP A 282 -2.67 15.31 5.54
C ASP A 282 -3.17 14.56 4.32
N ALA A 283 -4.34 14.96 3.81
CA ALA A 283 -4.92 14.32 2.63
C ALA A 283 -3.98 14.38 1.42
N VAL A 284 -3.37 15.54 1.14
CA VAL A 284 -2.43 15.71 0.03
C VAL A 284 -1.14 14.91 0.26
N ARG A 285 -0.63 14.86 1.51
CA ARG A 285 0.56 14.06 1.85
C ARG A 285 0.34 12.59 1.55
N ARG A 286 -0.69 12.00 2.14
CA ARG A 286 -0.95 10.56 2.00
C ARG A 286 -1.37 10.16 0.59
N ASP A 287 -2.14 10.99 -0.10
CA ASP A 287 -2.50 10.78 -1.50
C ASP A 287 -1.28 10.87 -2.43
N SER A 288 -0.35 11.81 -2.18
CA SER A 288 0.91 11.88 -2.93
C SER A 288 1.79 10.67 -2.67
N LEU A 289 1.92 10.22 -1.40
CA LEU A 289 2.67 9.00 -1.08
C LEU A 289 2.05 7.78 -1.77
N ALA A 290 0.72 7.64 -1.72
CA ALA A 290 0.03 6.55 -2.40
C ALA A 290 0.37 6.53 -3.90
N ARG A 291 0.25 7.65 -4.60
CA ARG A 291 0.61 7.76 -6.02
C ARG A 291 2.09 7.52 -6.32
N TRP A 292 2.99 7.78 -5.39
CA TRP A 292 4.42 7.54 -5.58
C TRP A 292 4.81 6.07 -5.34
N ILE A 293 4.00 5.35 -4.57
CA ILE A 293 4.21 3.92 -4.30
C ILE A 293 3.57 3.06 -5.39
N THR A 294 2.46 3.48 -5.95
CA THR A 294 1.67 2.77 -6.95
C THR A 294 1.82 3.36 -8.35
#